data_2153c6aa5c498cac1a506e8018d1f94b
#
_entry.id   2153c6aa5c498cac1a506e8018d1f94b
#
_cell.length_a   1.000
_cell.length_b   1.000
_cell.length_c   1.000
_cell.angle_alpha   90.00
_cell.angle_beta   90.00
_cell.angle_gamma   90.00
#
_symmetry.space_group_name_H-M   'P 1'
#
loop_
_entity.id
_entity.type
_entity.pdbx_description
1 polymer ?
#
loop_
_entity_poly.entity_id
_entity_poly.type
_entity_poly.pdbx_seq_one_letter_code
_entity_poly.pdbx_strand_id
1 'polypeptide(L)'
;MVNYGFLSTYPPTQCGLATFCAALLHHLSNPMAGSRCGVVQVVDGAYQTMRQDEAASVITARPLTASRAAEVLNRYDVLIIQHEYGIYGGLDGEDVLAVLDRVDVPVIAVLHTVLASPTPHQRLVLQRVIDASDAVVVLSQTAAAALKAGYLIDEGRVSVIPHGAPILGHRRPGRASGLHRPTILTWGLIGPGKGIEWAIAALSHLRDLHPAARYLVAGQTHPKVLADQGEAYRDGLRRQARTEGVSDLVEFDPTYRAVGSLMNMVRQADVVLLPYDSTQQVTSGVLIEAVAAQRPVVATGFPHARELLGGGAGLVVPHQDPQAMAHAIRRVLTEPGLAEAMKERCAKLAPALTWPSVANDYRALAKSLLAAPVTVAP
;
A
#
# COMPACT_ATOMS: atom_id res chain seq x y z
N MET A 1 -18.84 22.20 3.39
CA MET A 1 -18.37 20.95 2.72
C MET A 1 -16.94 21.18 2.29
N VAL A 2 -16.09 20.16 2.23
CA VAL A 2 -14.68 20.35 1.96
C VAL A 2 -14.36 19.81 0.57
N ASN A 3 -13.67 20.60 -0.25
CA ASN A 3 -13.12 20.21 -1.55
C ASN A 3 -11.65 19.84 -1.37
N TYR A 4 -11.21 18.75 -1.97
CA TYR A 4 -9.86 18.21 -1.79
C TYR A 4 -9.07 18.27 -3.09
N GLY A 5 -7.92 18.93 -3.07
CA GLY A 5 -6.89 18.81 -4.09
C GLY A 5 -5.93 17.68 -3.73
N PHE A 6 -5.50 16.88 -4.70
CA PHE A 6 -4.50 15.83 -4.52
C PHE A 6 -3.27 16.11 -5.38
N LEU A 7 -2.10 15.87 -4.81
CA LEU A 7 -0.83 15.82 -5.55
C LEU A 7 -0.23 14.42 -5.37
N SER A 8 -0.24 13.60 -6.41
CA SER A 8 0.18 12.20 -6.36
C SER A 8 0.32 11.58 -7.75
N THR A 9 0.92 10.39 -7.82
CA THR A 9 0.65 9.47 -8.93
C THR A 9 -0.83 9.06 -8.91
N TYR A 10 -1.41 8.79 -10.08
CA TYR A 10 -2.82 8.44 -10.23
C TYR A 10 -2.99 7.47 -11.43
N PRO A 11 -4.03 6.63 -11.50
CA PRO A 11 -4.28 5.81 -12.68
C PRO A 11 -4.31 6.65 -13.97
N PRO A 12 -3.75 6.15 -15.10
CA PRO A 12 -3.39 4.76 -15.37
C PRO A 12 -2.00 4.34 -14.86
N THR A 13 -1.26 5.16 -14.12
CA THR A 13 0.04 4.77 -13.55
C THR A 13 -0.14 3.55 -12.65
N GLN A 14 0.59 2.48 -12.95
CA GLN A 14 0.52 1.22 -12.24
C GLN A 14 1.47 1.21 -11.05
N CYS A 15 1.02 1.76 -9.93
CA CYS A 15 1.75 1.71 -8.66
C CYS A 15 0.79 1.75 -7.46
N GLY A 16 1.29 1.36 -6.27
CA GLY A 16 0.50 1.34 -5.04
C GLY A 16 -0.06 2.70 -4.64
N LEU A 17 0.73 3.78 -4.84
CA LEU A 17 0.30 5.14 -4.51
C LEU A 17 -0.83 5.62 -5.41
N ALA A 18 -0.78 5.31 -6.71
CA ALA A 18 -1.84 5.66 -7.65
C ALA A 18 -3.17 4.99 -7.25
N THR A 19 -3.12 3.72 -6.86
CA THR A 19 -4.28 2.98 -6.36
C THR A 19 -4.80 3.55 -5.04
N PHE A 20 -3.89 3.88 -4.12
CA PHE A 20 -4.23 4.53 -2.85
C PHE A 20 -4.94 5.88 -3.09
N CYS A 21 -4.32 6.76 -3.90
CA CYS A 21 -4.86 8.07 -4.21
C CYS A 21 -6.26 7.99 -4.83
N ALA A 22 -6.44 7.11 -5.82
CA ALA A 22 -7.74 6.91 -6.47
C ALA A 22 -8.81 6.40 -5.49
N ALA A 23 -8.47 5.46 -4.62
CA ALA A 23 -9.39 4.93 -3.63
C ALA A 23 -9.78 5.97 -2.58
N LEU A 24 -8.81 6.70 -2.04
CA LEU A 24 -9.08 7.77 -1.06
C LEU A 24 -9.94 8.88 -1.68
N LEU A 25 -9.58 9.34 -2.88
CA LEU A 25 -10.34 10.34 -3.62
C LEU A 25 -11.78 9.89 -3.86
N HIS A 26 -11.99 8.65 -4.32
CA HIS A 26 -13.33 8.08 -4.54
C HIS A 26 -14.19 8.16 -3.28
N HIS A 27 -13.62 7.83 -2.12
CA HIS A 27 -14.37 7.81 -0.86
C HIS A 27 -14.50 9.20 -0.22
N LEU A 28 -13.61 10.16 -0.53
CA LEU A 28 -13.77 11.55 -0.11
C LEU A 28 -14.75 12.32 -0.99
N SER A 29 -14.83 11.99 -2.28
CA SER A 29 -15.80 12.57 -3.20
C SER A 29 -17.23 12.24 -2.77
N ASN A 30 -18.06 13.27 -2.63
CA ASN A 30 -19.50 13.10 -2.44
C ASN A 30 -20.23 14.17 -3.28
N PRO A 31 -20.45 13.92 -4.58
CA PRO A 31 -21.12 14.91 -5.46
C PRO A 31 -22.54 15.28 -4.99
N MET A 32 -23.28 14.34 -4.40
CA MET A 32 -24.61 14.56 -3.84
C MET A 32 -24.59 15.53 -2.66
N ALA A 33 -23.48 15.54 -1.89
CA ALA A 33 -23.25 16.47 -0.80
C ALA A 33 -22.39 17.68 -1.21
N GLY A 34 -22.09 17.86 -2.53
CA GLY A 34 -21.34 19.00 -3.05
C GLY A 34 -19.82 19.00 -2.78
N SER A 35 -19.24 17.90 -2.29
CA SER A 35 -17.79 17.78 -2.10
C SER A 35 -17.11 17.36 -3.39
N ARG A 36 -16.13 18.17 -3.86
CA ARG A 36 -15.36 17.90 -5.09
C ARG A 36 -13.94 17.52 -4.76
N CYS A 37 -13.40 16.58 -5.54
CA CYS A 37 -11.98 16.21 -5.48
C CYS A 37 -11.35 16.39 -6.86
N GLY A 38 -10.08 16.78 -6.90
CA GLY A 38 -9.30 16.82 -8.13
C GLY A 38 -7.86 16.45 -7.89
N VAL A 39 -7.16 16.05 -8.96
CA VAL A 39 -5.79 15.55 -8.90
C VAL A 39 -4.90 16.35 -9.84
N VAL A 40 -3.79 16.84 -9.32
CA VAL A 40 -2.59 17.09 -10.09
C VAL A 40 -1.77 15.82 -10.06
N GLN A 41 -1.68 15.15 -11.20
CA GLN A 41 -1.00 13.88 -11.32
C GLN A 41 0.50 14.08 -11.50
N VAL A 42 1.30 13.23 -10.87
CA VAL A 42 2.74 13.13 -11.09
C VAL A 42 3.01 11.92 -11.99
N VAL A 43 3.72 12.15 -13.09
CA VAL A 43 4.14 11.11 -14.04
C VAL A 43 5.60 11.33 -14.35
N ASP A 44 6.45 10.35 -14.07
CA ASP A 44 7.91 10.41 -14.25
C ASP A 44 8.53 11.72 -13.73
N GLY A 45 8.07 12.15 -12.54
CA GLY A 45 8.50 13.38 -11.87
C GLY A 45 7.86 14.67 -12.40
N ALA A 46 7.15 14.64 -13.53
CA ALA A 46 6.48 15.81 -14.10
C ALA A 46 5.01 15.94 -13.62
N TYR A 47 4.52 17.17 -13.54
CA TYR A 47 3.14 17.46 -13.14
C TYR A 47 2.22 17.56 -14.34
N GLN A 48 0.99 17.04 -14.22
CA GLN A 48 -0.05 17.18 -15.23
C GLN A 48 -1.45 17.16 -14.63
N THR A 49 -2.41 17.82 -15.32
CA THR A 49 -3.84 17.63 -15.04
C THR A 49 -4.42 16.61 -16.00
N MET A 50 -5.32 15.77 -15.47
CA MET A 50 -6.14 14.87 -16.27
C MET A 50 -7.49 15.52 -16.48
N ARG A 51 -7.89 15.72 -17.74
CA ARG A 51 -9.23 16.16 -18.11
C ARG A 51 -9.93 15.00 -18.82
N GLN A 52 -11.00 14.53 -18.23
CA GLN A 52 -11.90 13.62 -18.93
C GLN A 52 -12.84 14.49 -19.77
N ASP A 53 -12.74 14.35 -21.08
CA ASP A 53 -13.74 14.92 -21.98
C ASP A 53 -14.92 13.96 -22.02
N GLU A 54 -16.02 14.31 -21.35
CA GLU A 54 -17.22 13.49 -21.26
C GLU A 54 -17.84 13.18 -22.62
N ALA A 55 -17.65 14.08 -23.61
CA ALA A 55 -18.20 13.92 -24.97
C ALA A 55 -17.37 12.97 -25.85
N ALA A 56 -16.05 12.85 -25.59
CA ALA A 56 -15.15 12.09 -26.46
C ALA A 56 -14.58 10.81 -25.83
N SER A 57 -14.85 10.51 -24.56
CA SER A 57 -14.23 9.43 -23.78
C SER A 57 -12.68 9.48 -23.81
N VAL A 58 -12.10 10.64 -24.08
CA VAL A 58 -10.65 10.85 -24.20
C VAL A 58 -10.14 11.54 -22.94
N ILE A 59 -9.11 10.99 -22.33
CA ILE A 59 -8.37 11.60 -21.25
C ILE A 59 -7.21 12.39 -21.86
N THR A 60 -7.24 13.74 -21.73
CA THR A 60 -6.14 14.59 -22.18
C THR A 60 -5.28 14.99 -21.00
N ALA A 61 -3.98 14.68 -21.07
CA ALA A 61 -2.99 15.15 -20.11
C ALA A 61 -2.47 16.54 -20.55
N ARG A 62 -2.40 17.49 -19.61
CA ARG A 62 -1.76 18.78 -19.84
C ARG A 62 -0.59 18.95 -18.89
N PRO A 63 0.65 19.07 -19.40
CA PRO A 63 1.82 19.33 -18.56
C PRO A 63 1.65 20.66 -17.79
N LEU A 64 2.16 20.67 -16.55
CA LEU A 64 2.14 21.85 -15.69
C LEU A 64 3.55 22.12 -15.17
N THR A 65 3.87 23.41 -14.97
CA THR A 65 4.97 23.83 -14.09
C THR A 65 4.55 23.70 -12.62
N ALA A 66 5.50 23.69 -11.69
CA ALA A 66 5.22 23.69 -10.25
C ALA A 66 4.29 24.86 -9.85
N SER A 67 4.52 26.06 -10.38
CA SER A 67 3.67 27.23 -10.17
C SER A 67 2.23 26.99 -10.62
N ARG A 68 2.06 26.41 -11.80
CA ARG A 68 0.73 26.14 -12.35
C ARG A 68 0.03 24.98 -11.62
N ALA A 69 0.80 24.00 -11.14
CA ALA A 69 0.29 22.94 -10.27
C ALA A 69 -0.27 23.52 -8.97
N ALA A 70 0.49 24.42 -8.30
CA ALA A 70 0.04 25.10 -7.10
C ALA A 70 -1.22 25.95 -7.33
N GLU A 71 -1.29 26.73 -8.44
CA GLU A 71 -2.49 27.50 -8.79
C GLU A 71 -3.75 26.62 -8.96
N VAL A 72 -3.60 25.42 -9.50
CA VAL A 72 -4.72 24.47 -9.63
C VAL A 72 -5.12 23.95 -8.26
N LEU A 73 -4.14 23.62 -7.41
CA LEU A 73 -4.36 23.05 -6.07
C LEU A 73 -4.95 24.09 -5.11
N ASN A 74 -4.58 25.36 -5.22
CA ASN A 74 -5.14 26.47 -4.41
C ASN A 74 -6.63 26.76 -4.68
N ARG A 75 -7.26 26.05 -5.62
CA ARG A 75 -8.73 26.13 -5.86
C ARG A 75 -9.54 25.20 -4.97
N TYR A 76 -8.89 24.37 -4.18
CA TYR A 76 -9.49 23.46 -3.23
C TYR A 76 -9.37 24.02 -1.81
N ASP A 77 -10.14 23.45 -0.88
CA ASP A 77 -10.12 23.90 0.51
C ASP A 77 -8.96 23.29 1.29
N VAL A 78 -8.50 22.09 0.89
CA VAL A 78 -7.39 21.34 1.51
C VAL A 78 -6.61 20.59 0.43
N LEU A 79 -5.30 20.64 0.52
CA LEU A 79 -4.40 19.82 -0.29
C LEU A 79 -4.01 18.55 0.46
N ILE A 80 -4.08 17.40 -0.21
CA ILE A 80 -3.53 16.13 0.26
C ILE A 80 -2.38 15.74 -0.67
N ILE A 81 -1.15 15.72 -0.15
CA ILE A 81 0.00 15.22 -0.89
C ILE A 81 0.33 13.79 -0.47
N GLN A 82 0.68 12.95 -1.45
CA GLN A 82 1.22 11.61 -1.18
C GLN A 82 2.75 11.68 -1.27
N HIS A 83 3.45 11.53 -0.17
CA HIS A 83 4.90 11.59 -0.16
C HIS A 83 5.53 10.21 -0.26
N GLU A 84 6.37 10.06 -1.28
CA GLU A 84 7.32 8.95 -1.48
C GLU A 84 8.49 9.48 -2.30
N TYR A 85 9.72 9.17 -1.90
CA TYR A 85 10.95 9.70 -2.51
C TYR A 85 11.07 9.46 -4.02
N GLY A 86 10.42 8.43 -4.53
CA GLY A 86 10.56 7.97 -5.90
C GLY A 86 9.48 8.44 -6.88
N ILE A 87 8.53 9.32 -6.49
CA ILE A 87 7.44 9.75 -7.37
C ILE A 87 7.60 11.15 -7.95
N TYR A 88 8.22 12.06 -7.21
CA TYR A 88 8.50 13.41 -7.69
C TYR A 88 9.85 13.50 -8.40
N GLY A 89 10.05 14.53 -9.21
CA GLY A 89 11.32 14.81 -9.86
C GLY A 89 12.39 15.33 -8.88
N GLY A 90 13.60 15.53 -9.40
CA GLY A 90 14.73 15.92 -8.59
C GLY A 90 15.35 14.79 -7.78
N LEU A 91 16.40 15.08 -7.03
CA LEU A 91 17.03 14.12 -6.14
C LEU A 91 16.08 13.83 -4.96
N ASP A 92 15.82 12.55 -4.68
CA ASP A 92 14.93 12.10 -3.59
C ASP A 92 13.53 12.75 -3.62
N GLY A 93 13.06 13.19 -4.80
CA GLY A 93 11.73 13.78 -4.96
C GLY A 93 11.60 15.24 -4.54
N GLU A 94 12.71 15.99 -4.44
CA GLU A 94 12.75 17.36 -3.94
C GLU A 94 11.89 18.36 -4.73
N ASP A 95 11.54 18.08 -6.01
CA ASP A 95 10.73 18.98 -6.84
C ASP A 95 9.34 19.24 -6.24
N VAL A 96 8.84 18.38 -5.34
CA VAL A 96 7.58 18.63 -4.61
C VAL A 96 7.61 19.93 -3.81
N LEU A 97 8.78 20.33 -3.32
CA LEU A 97 8.96 21.53 -2.51
C LEU A 97 8.63 22.80 -3.30
N ALA A 98 8.93 22.82 -4.61
CA ALA A 98 8.60 23.94 -5.46
C ALA A 98 7.07 24.17 -5.63
N VAL A 99 6.26 23.14 -5.45
CA VAL A 99 4.81 23.23 -5.39
C VAL A 99 4.37 23.71 -4.01
N LEU A 100 4.89 23.08 -2.94
CA LEU A 100 4.53 23.38 -1.56
C LEU A 100 4.84 24.84 -1.18
N ASP A 101 5.98 25.40 -1.66
CA ASP A 101 6.35 26.81 -1.45
C ASP A 101 5.34 27.83 -2.03
N ARG A 102 4.33 27.37 -2.80
CA ARG A 102 3.33 28.19 -3.52
C ARG A 102 1.89 27.81 -3.22
N VAL A 103 1.70 26.89 -2.29
CA VAL A 103 0.35 26.48 -1.86
C VAL A 103 -0.07 27.32 -0.68
N ASP A 104 -1.27 27.92 -0.77
CA ASP A 104 -1.84 28.82 0.22
C ASP A 104 -2.96 28.16 1.05
N VAL A 105 -3.36 26.93 0.71
CA VAL A 105 -4.39 26.17 1.43
C VAL A 105 -3.77 25.19 2.40
N PRO A 106 -4.47 24.76 3.46
CA PRO A 106 -3.96 23.76 4.40
C PRO A 106 -3.49 22.48 3.71
N VAL A 107 -2.33 21.98 4.11
CA VAL A 107 -1.66 20.84 3.53
C VAL A 107 -1.65 19.66 4.50
N ILE A 108 -2.15 18.51 4.04
CA ILE A 108 -2.01 17.20 4.70
C ILE A 108 -0.97 16.39 3.93
N ALA A 109 0.20 16.16 4.52
CA ALA A 109 1.19 15.25 3.94
C ALA A 109 0.96 13.81 4.41
N VAL A 110 0.76 12.90 3.47
CA VAL A 110 0.64 11.46 3.73
C VAL A 110 1.98 10.80 3.43
N LEU A 111 2.65 10.32 4.46
CA LEU A 111 3.98 9.70 4.34
C LEU A 111 3.86 8.19 4.16
N HIS A 112 4.16 7.69 2.96
CA HIS A 112 4.15 6.26 2.67
C HIS A 112 5.41 5.56 3.14
N THR A 113 6.53 6.28 3.22
CA THR A 113 7.81 5.79 3.71
C THR A 113 8.39 6.76 4.73
N VAL A 114 8.73 6.26 5.91
CA VAL A 114 9.56 6.93 6.92
C VAL A 114 10.78 6.05 7.14
N LEU A 115 11.92 6.46 6.57
CA LEU A 115 13.15 5.69 6.63
C LEU A 115 13.76 5.76 8.03
N ALA A 116 14.17 4.62 8.59
CA ALA A 116 14.91 4.58 9.86
C ALA A 116 16.33 5.13 9.73
N SER A 117 16.93 5.00 8.54
CA SER A 117 18.28 5.49 8.25
C SER A 117 18.29 6.24 6.90
N PRO A 118 17.66 7.44 6.82
CA PRO A 118 17.67 8.25 5.61
C PRO A 118 19.06 8.79 5.32
N THR A 119 19.36 9.01 4.05
CA THR A 119 20.53 9.84 3.68
C THR A 119 20.34 11.27 4.21
N PRO A 120 21.41 12.08 4.31
CA PRO A 120 21.27 13.48 4.70
C PRO A 120 20.29 14.26 3.82
N HIS A 121 20.30 14.00 2.51
CA HIS A 121 19.40 14.66 1.56
C HIS A 121 17.95 14.19 1.70
N GLN A 122 17.71 12.89 1.84
CA GLN A 122 16.35 12.35 2.13
C GLN A 122 15.78 12.94 3.41
N ARG A 123 16.61 13.07 4.46
CA ARG A 123 16.21 13.72 5.72
C ARG A 123 15.82 15.17 5.50
N LEU A 124 16.63 15.92 4.73
CA LEU A 124 16.35 17.33 4.42
C LEU A 124 15.03 17.50 3.66
N VAL A 125 14.83 16.71 2.58
CA VAL A 125 13.61 16.78 1.76
C VAL A 125 12.38 16.49 2.61
N LEU A 126 12.39 15.39 3.37
CA LEU A 126 11.23 15.04 4.21
C LEU A 126 10.98 16.07 5.31
N GLN A 127 12.04 16.61 5.95
CA GLN A 127 11.87 17.68 6.94
C GLN A 127 11.19 18.92 6.33
N ARG A 128 11.60 19.34 5.13
CA ARG A 128 10.95 20.46 4.45
C ARG A 128 9.51 20.18 4.07
N VAL A 129 9.18 18.94 3.67
CA VAL A 129 7.78 18.52 3.43
C VAL A 129 6.97 18.62 4.72
N ILE A 130 7.52 18.16 5.86
CA ILE A 130 6.89 18.26 7.18
C ILE A 130 6.67 19.72 7.57
N ASP A 131 7.67 20.57 7.40
CA ASP A 131 7.61 21.99 7.76
C ASP A 131 6.56 22.74 6.94
N ALA A 132 6.41 22.40 5.66
CA ALA A 132 5.43 22.97 4.74
C ALA A 132 4.01 22.37 4.86
N SER A 133 3.75 21.48 5.82
CA SER A 133 2.45 20.80 5.97
C SER A 133 1.77 21.19 7.29
N ASP A 134 0.46 21.40 7.30
CA ASP A 134 -0.31 21.69 8.52
C ASP A 134 -0.61 20.42 9.32
N ALA A 135 -0.72 19.28 8.65
CA ALA A 135 -0.83 17.97 9.29
C ALA A 135 -0.02 16.91 8.54
N VAL A 136 0.51 15.96 9.28
CA VAL A 136 1.26 14.82 8.74
C VAL A 136 0.52 13.54 9.10
N VAL A 137 0.16 12.77 8.08
CA VAL A 137 -0.44 11.45 8.23
C VAL A 137 0.62 10.38 7.98
N VAL A 138 0.73 9.45 8.91
CA VAL A 138 1.48 8.20 8.75
C VAL A 138 0.53 7.01 8.82
N LEU A 139 0.92 5.90 8.22
CA LEU A 139 0.00 4.80 7.96
C LEU A 139 0.09 3.66 9.02
N SER A 140 0.94 3.83 10.03
CA SER A 140 1.12 2.87 11.13
C SER A 140 1.69 3.57 12.38
N GLN A 141 1.53 2.96 13.55
CA GLN A 141 2.15 3.46 14.80
C GLN A 141 3.67 3.37 14.72
N THR A 142 4.18 2.33 14.08
CA THR A 142 5.63 2.18 13.85
C THR A 142 6.18 3.34 13.00
N ALA A 143 5.44 3.78 11.97
CA ALA A 143 5.82 4.93 11.17
C ALA A 143 5.77 6.24 12.00
N ALA A 144 4.78 6.39 12.88
CA ALA A 144 4.69 7.54 13.78
C ALA A 144 5.88 7.58 14.75
N ALA A 145 6.24 6.45 15.33
CA ALA A 145 7.41 6.35 16.21
C ALA A 145 8.71 6.70 15.47
N ALA A 146 8.91 6.19 14.26
CA ALA A 146 10.06 6.49 13.42
C ALA A 146 10.12 7.98 13.04
N LEU A 147 8.98 8.59 12.71
CA LEU A 147 8.87 10.01 12.40
C LEU A 147 9.28 10.87 13.58
N LYS A 148 8.70 10.61 14.76
CA LYS A 148 9.01 11.36 15.99
C LYS A 148 10.47 11.22 16.44
N ALA A 149 11.07 10.06 16.22
CA ALA A 149 12.48 9.83 16.57
C ALA A 149 13.45 10.48 15.58
N GLY A 150 13.06 10.65 14.31
CA GLY A 150 13.96 11.05 13.23
C GLY A 150 13.83 12.51 12.78
N TYR A 151 12.74 13.20 13.10
CA TYR A 151 12.41 14.50 12.54
C TYR A 151 11.89 15.48 13.59
N LEU A 152 12.06 16.77 13.31
CA LEU A 152 11.49 17.84 14.14
C LEU A 152 10.02 18.03 13.73
N ILE A 153 9.10 17.68 14.60
CA ILE A 153 7.67 17.80 14.35
C ILE A 153 6.90 17.97 15.67
N ASP A 154 5.92 18.87 15.66
CA ASP A 154 4.93 18.93 16.74
C ASP A 154 4.03 17.67 16.68
N GLU A 155 4.01 16.92 17.78
CA GLU A 155 3.21 15.69 17.88
C GLU A 155 1.72 15.91 17.63
N GLY A 156 1.19 17.09 17.95
CA GLY A 156 -0.19 17.48 17.68
C GLY A 156 -0.54 17.53 16.20
N ARG A 157 0.45 17.65 15.32
CA ARG A 157 0.29 17.64 13.86
C ARG A 157 0.38 16.23 13.25
N VAL A 158 0.73 15.21 14.05
CA VAL A 158 0.88 13.82 13.56
C VAL A 158 -0.42 13.05 13.79
N SER A 159 -0.97 12.50 12.72
CA SER A 159 -2.12 11.59 12.77
C SER A 159 -1.75 10.22 12.22
N VAL A 160 -2.17 9.15 12.90
CA VAL A 160 -2.03 7.79 12.38
C VAL A 160 -3.36 7.38 11.75
N ILE A 161 -3.39 7.34 10.42
CA ILE A 161 -4.56 6.92 9.64
C ILE A 161 -4.10 5.76 8.76
N PRO A 162 -4.59 4.53 8.95
CA PRO A 162 -4.08 3.36 8.26
C PRO A 162 -4.35 3.41 6.75
N HIS A 163 -3.64 2.58 6.00
CA HIS A 163 -3.99 2.31 4.60
C HIS A 163 -5.39 1.71 4.54
N GLY A 164 -6.22 2.16 3.59
CA GLY A 164 -7.56 1.62 3.40
C GLY A 164 -7.56 0.33 2.59
N ALA A 165 -8.54 -0.51 2.82
CA ALA A 165 -8.83 -1.69 2.01
C ALA A 165 -10.27 -1.64 1.47
N PRO A 166 -10.55 -2.27 0.33
CA PRO A 166 -11.90 -2.36 -0.21
C PRO A 166 -12.85 -3.12 0.73
N ILE A 167 -14.10 -2.67 0.80
CA ILE A 167 -15.14 -3.45 1.48
C ILE A 167 -15.45 -4.68 0.62
N LEU A 168 -15.29 -5.84 1.22
CA LEU A 168 -15.61 -7.10 0.58
C LEU A 168 -17.06 -7.48 0.91
N GLY A 169 -17.92 -7.58 -0.11
CA GLY A 169 -19.29 -8.07 0.08
C GLY A 169 -19.34 -9.47 0.72
N HIS A 170 -20.45 -9.80 1.39
CA HIS A 170 -20.62 -11.03 2.19
C HIS A 170 -20.62 -12.35 1.40
N ARG A 171 -20.42 -12.33 0.08
CA ARG A 171 -20.44 -13.54 -0.73
C ARG A 171 -19.23 -14.41 -0.41
N ARG A 172 -19.41 -15.40 0.48
CA ARG A 172 -18.44 -16.49 0.62
C ARG A 172 -18.38 -17.23 -0.72
N PRO A 173 -17.20 -17.41 -1.33
CA PRO A 173 -17.08 -18.35 -2.44
C PRO A 173 -17.57 -19.71 -1.91
N GLY A 174 -18.52 -20.33 -2.60
CA GLY A 174 -18.90 -21.69 -2.29
C GLY A 174 -17.63 -22.55 -2.34
N ARG A 175 -17.30 -23.26 -1.26
CA ARG A 175 -16.27 -24.30 -1.33
C ARG A 175 -16.76 -25.31 -2.35
N ALA A 176 -16.00 -25.48 -3.42
CA ALA A 176 -16.24 -26.59 -4.35
C ALA A 176 -16.21 -27.88 -3.54
N SER A 177 -17.23 -28.73 -3.72
CA SER A 177 -17.30 -30.04 -3.11
C SER A 177 -16.28 -30.94 -3.80
N GLY A 178 -15.06 -30.99 -3.28
CA GLY A 178 -13.94 -31.79 -3.78
C GLY A 178 -12.74 -31.65 -2.84
N LEU A 179 -11.72 -32.46 -3.04
CA LEU A 179 -10.45 -32.34 -2.31
C LEU A 179 -9.86 -30.93 -2.55
N HIS A 180 -10.08 -30.04 -1.60
CA HIS A 180 -9.61 -28.65 -1.67
C HIS A 180 -8.08 -28.62 -1.56
N ARG A 181 -7.41 -28.18 -2.62
CA ARG A 181 -5.98 -27.96 -2.62
C ARG A 181 -5.68 -26.61 -1.94
N PRO A 182 -5.02 -26.56 -0.76
CA PRO A 182 -4.74 -25.31 -0.06
C PRO A 182 -3.95 -24.33 -0.94
N THR A 183 -4.33 -23.04 -0.92
CA THR A 183 -3.66 -22.01 -1.69
C THR A 183 -2.93 -21.04 -0.77
N ILE A 184 -1.61 -20.97 -0.94
CA ILE A 184 -0.73 -19.94 -0.38
C ILE A 184 -0.65 -18.85 -1.43
N LEU A 185 -0.88 -17.58 -1.06
CA LEU A 185 -0.94 -16.46 -2.00
C LEU A 185 0.04 -15.35 -1.63
N THR A 186 0.84 -14.93 -2.62
CA THR A 186 1.56 -13.64 -2.62
C THR A 186 1.12 -12.85 -3.84
N TRP A 187 0.84 -11.55 -3.69
CA TRP A 187 0.46 -10.70 -4.83
C TRP A 187 1.08 -9.32 -4.79
N GLY A 188 0.97 -8.61 -5.93
CA GLY A 188 1.40 -7.24 -6.13
C GLY A 188 2.33 -7.09 -7.32
N LEU A 189 3.05 -5.99 -7.38
CA LEU A 189 4.10 -5.79 -8.37
C LEU A 189 5.33 -6.63 -7.98
N ILE A 190 5.69 -7.59 -8.83
CA ILE A 190 6.72 -8.59 -8.56
C ILE A 190 8.11 -8.05 -8.92
N GLY A 191 9.05 -8.19 -8.01
CA GLY A 191 10.43 -7.75 -8.18
C GLY A 191 11.32 -8.14 -7.01
N PRO A 192 12.62 -7.89 -7.10
CA PRO A 192 13.58 -8.10 -6.02
C PRO A 192 13.11 -7.47 -4.69
N GLY A 193 13.42 -8.09 -3.58
CA GLY A 193 13.00 -7.65 -2.25
C GLY A 193 11.60 -8.13 -1.83
N LYS A 194 10.83 -8.79 -2.74
CA LYS A 194 9.58 -9.45 -2.39
C LYS A 194 9.80 -10.79 -1.70
N GLY A 195 11.03 -11.34 -1.72
CA GLY A 195 11.41 -12.56 -1.04
C GLY A 195 10.70 -13.83 -1.55
N ILE A 196 10.21 -13.79 -2.79
CA ILE A 196 9.50 -14.92 -3.41
C ILE A 196 10.42 -16.13 -3.54
N GLU A 197 11.71 -15.91 -3.72
CA GLU A 197 12.77 -16.90 -3.71
C GLU A 197 12.79 -17.74 -2.42
N TRP A 198 12.61 -17.10 -1.27
CA TRP A 198 12.54 -17.79 0.03
C TRP A 198 11.25 -18.58 0.20
N ALA A 199 10.15 -18.03 -0.33
CA ALA A 199 8.87 -18.75 -0.34
C ALA A 199 8.94 -20.01 -1.22
N ILE A 200 9.59 -19.95 -2.39
CA ILE A 200 9.82 -21.13 -3.26
C ILE A 200 10.64 -22.17 -2.52
N ALA A 201 11.74 -21.77 -1.88
CA ALA A 201 12.56 -22.67 -1.08
C ALA A 201 11.77 -23.33 0.08
N ALA A 202 10.84 -22.58 0.70
CA ALA A 202 9.98 -23.11 1.75
C ALA A 202 9.07 -24.26 1.30
N LEU A 203 8.67 -24.31 0.01
CA LEU A 203 7.77 -25.34 -0.52
C LEU A 203 8.39 -26.73 -0.49
N SER A 204 9.72 -26.85 -0.57
CA SER A 204 10.40 -28.14 -0.46
C SER A 204 10.10 -28.85 0.88
N HIS A 205 9.90 -28.07 1.94
CA HIS A 205 9.54 -28.53 3.28
C HIS A 205 8.04 -28.78 3.49
N LEU A 206 7.20 -28.56 2.46
CA LEU A 206 5.73 -28.73 2.52
C LEU A 206 5.21 -29.82 1.59
N ARG A 207 6.09 -30.59 0.94
CA ARG A 207 5.71 -31.63 -0.03
C ARG A 207 4.89 -32.78 0.57
N ASP A 208 5.05 -33.04 1.85
CA ASP A 208 4.32 -34.07 2.59
C ASP A 208 2.88 -33.67 2.97
N LEU A 209 2.46 -32.43 2.70
CA LEU A 209 1.08 -32.05 2.92
C LEU A 209 0.13 -32.75 1.94
N HIS A 210 -0.97 -33.28 2.45
CA HIS A 210 -2.01 -33.91 1.67
C HIS A 210 -3.40 -33.33 2.00
N PRO A 211 -4.06 -32.69 1.01
CA PRO A 211 -3.62 -32.42 -0.36
C PRO A 211 -2.46 -31.42 -0.40
N ALA A 212 -1.58 -31.59 -1.38
CA ALA A 212 -0.42 -30.71 -1.56
C ALA A 212 -0.85 -29.25 -1.74
N ALA A 213 -0.27 -28.33 -0.98
CA ALA A 213 -0.54 -26.90 -1.13
C ALA A 213 0.01 -26.38 -2.48
N ARG A 214 -0.65 -25.38 -3.06
CA ARG A 214 -0.09 -24.62 -4.18
C ARG A 214 0.31 -23.22 -3.72
N TYR A 215 1.39 -22.70 -4.27
CA TYR A 215 1.83 -21.33 -4.09
C TYR A 215 1.51 -20.52 -5.33
N LEU A 216 0.57 -19.57 -5.21
CA LEU A 216 0.18 -18.65 -6.28
C LEU A 216 0.91 -17.32 -6.10
N VAL A 217 1.74 -16.96 -7.08
CA VAL A 217 2.43 -15.67 -7.20
C VAL A 217 1.69 -14.84 -8.24
N ALA A 218 0.88 -13.88 -7.78
CA ALA A 218 -0.03 -13.13 -8.62
C ALA A 218 0.40 -11.67 -8.79
N GLY A 219 0.49 -11.22 -10.04
CA GLY A 219 0.81 -9.86 -10.43
C GLY A 219 1.90 -9.77 -11.49
N GLN A 220 1.92 -8.64 -12.18
CA GLN A 220 2.95 -8.36 -13.19
C GLN A 220 4.29 -8.01 -12.54
N THR A 221 5.34 -8.08 -13.35
CA THR A 221 6.67 -7.58 -12.95
C THR A 221 6.60 -6.06 -12.74
N HIS A 222 7.24 -5.58 -11.69
CA HIS A 222 7.26 -4.14 -11.36
C HIS A 222 7.76 -3.33 -12.57
N PRO A 223 7.08 -2.23 -12.99
CA PRO A 223 7.42 -1.51 -14.22
C PRO A 223 8.89 -1.07 -14.30
N LYS A 224 9.48 -0.59 -13.21
CA LYS A 224 10.91 -0.23 -13.18
C LYS A 224 11.82 -1.45 -13.35
N VAL A 225 11.47 -2.60 -12.79
CA VAL A 225 12.23 -3.86 -12.97
C VAL A 225 12.09 -4.36 -14.40
N LEU A 226 10.87 -4.28 -14.95
CA LEU A 226 10.60 -4.66 -16.34
C LEU A 226 11.39 -3.80 -17.33
N ALA A 227 11.48 -2.48 -17.09
CA ALA A 227 12.24 -1.55 -17.92
C ALA A 227 13.76 -1.79 -17.85
N ASP A 228 14.29 -2.17 -16.69
CA ASP A 228 15.72 -2.39 -16.43
C ASP A 228 16.20 -3.79 -16.86
N GLN A 229 15.45 -4.83 -16.56
CA GLN A 229 15.88 -6.22 -16.66
C GLN A 229 14.87 -7.13 -17.40
N GLY A 230 13.79 -6.59 -17.94
CA GLY A 230 12.72 -7.41 -18.52
C GLY A 230 12.12 -8.38 -17.49
N GLU A 231 11.85 -9.60 -17.93
CA GLU A 231 11.29 -10.66 -17.07
C GLU A 231 12.37 -11.53 -16.38
N ALA A 232 13.64 -11.09 -16.38
CA ALA A 232 14.76 -11.89 -15.87
C ALA A 232 14.56 -12.35 -14.41
N TYR A 233 13.97 -11.49 -13.56
CA TYR A 233 13.68 -11.85 -12.18
C TYR A 233 12.65 -12.99 -12.10
N ARG A 234 11.52 -12.86 -12.79
CA ARG A 234 10.46 -13.90 -12.82
C ARG A 234 10.96 -15.21 -13.40
N ASP A 235 11.77 -15.14 -14.46
CA ASP A 235 12.36 -16.33 -15.07
C ASP A 235 13.40 -16.99 -14.14
N GLY A 236 14.10 -16.20 -13.34
CA GLY A 236 14.94 -16.67 -12.23
C GLY A 236 14.14 -17.51 -11.23
N LEU A 237 13.00 -16.99 -10.77
CA LEU A 237 12.11 -17.72 -9.86
C LEU A 237 11.57 -19.02 -10.46
N ARG A 238 11.22 -19.02 -11.75
CA ARG A 238 10.79 -20.24 -12.46
C ARG A 238 11.93 -21.27 -12.54
N ARG A 239 13.16 -20.82 -12.81
CA ARG A 239 14.35 -21.73 -12.80
C ARG A 239 14.58 -22.30 -11.42
N GLN A 240 14.53 -21.47 -10.38
CA GLN A 240 14.67 -21.92 -8.98
C GLN A 240 13.63 -23.00 -8.64
N ALA A 241 12.35 -22.77 -8.94
CA ALA A 241 11.28 -23.74 -8.69
C ALA A 241 11.56 -25.11 -9.38
N ARG A 242 12.16 -25.10 -10.59
CA ARG A 242 12.58 -26.32 -11.28
C ARG A 242 13.77 -27.00 -10.58
N THR A 243 14.79 -26.22 -10.22
CA THR A 243 16.00 -26.75 -9.56
C THR A 243 15.68 -27.37 -8.20
N GLU A 244 14.76 -26.76 -7.44
CA GLU A 244 14.33 -27.26 -6.15
C GLU A 244 13.23 -28.33 -6.25
N GLY A 245 12.83 -28.68 -7.48
CA GLY A 245 11.84 -29.72 -7.74
C GLY A 245 10.43 -29.39 -7.27
N VAL A 246 10.06 -28.12 -7.15
CA VAL A 246 8.74 -27.65 -6.65
C VAL A 246 7.88 -26.97 -7.72
N SER A 247 8.23 -27.11 -9.01
CA SER A 247 7.51 -26.47 -10.12
C SER A 247 6.02 -26.81 -10.18
N ASP A 248 5.65 -28.00 -9.73
CA ASP A 248 4.26 -28.49 -9.66
C ASP A 248 3.45 -27.84 -8.53
N LEU A 249 4.12 -27.19 -7.61
CA LEU A 249 3.52 -26.47 -6.48
C LEU A 249 3.42 -24.95 -6.71
N VAL A 250 4.18 -24.38 -7.66
CA VAL A 250 4.24 -22.93 -7.91
C VAL A 250 3.47 -22.55 -9.17
N GLU A 251 2.58 -21.60 -9.04
CA GLU A 251 1.84 -20.99 -10.17
C GLU A 251 2.15 -19.49 -10.24
N PHE A 252 2.56 -19.01 -11.42
CA PHE A 252 2.80 -17.60 -11.69
C PHE A 252 1.68 -17.03 -12.55
N ASP A 253 0.91 -16.09 -12.00
CA ASP A 253 -0.11 -15.33 -12.72
C ASP A 253 0.39 -13.90 -12.98
N PRO A 254 0.80 -13.55 -14.21
CA PRO A 254 1.38 -12.24 -14.52
C PRO A 254 0.32 -11.16 -14.73
N THR A 255 -0.96 -11.46 -14.51
CA THR A 255 -2.05 -10.55 -14.82
C THR A 255 -2.13 -9.38 -13.84
N TYR A 256 -2.15 -8.15 -14.33
CA TYR A 256 -2.56 -6.99 -13.55
C TYR A 256 -4.08 -7.01 -13.39
N ARG A 257 -4.55 -7.23 -12.18
CA ARG A 257 -5.97 -7.44 -11.90
C ARG A 257 -6.66 -6.16 -11.42
N ALA A 258 -7.89 -5.95 -11.88
CA ALA A 258 -8.77 -4.98 -11.26
C ALA A 258 -9.04 -5.35 -9.79
N VAL A 259 -9.20 -4.35 -8.93
CA VAL A 259 -9.32 -4.49 -7.45
C VAL A 259 -10.36 -5.54 -7.05
N GLY A 260 -11.55 -5.55 -7.67
CA GLY A 260 -12.59 -6.53 -7.33
C GLY A 260 -12.18 -7.98 -7.64
N SER A 261 -11.51 -8.21 -8.78
CA SER A 261 -10.99 -9.53 -9.16
C SER A 261 -9.84 -9.96 -8.24
N LEU A 262 -8.94 -9.03 -7.90
CA LEU A 262 -7.85 -9.27 -6.98
C LEU A 262 -8.37 -9.68 -5.59
N MET A 263 -9.31 -8.92 -5.05
CA MET A 263 -9.88 -9.21 -3.73
C MET A 263 -10.65 -10.53 -3.69
N ASN A 264 -11.30 -10.92 -4.79
CA ASN A 264 -11.91 -12.25 -4.88
C ASN A 264 -10.86 -13.37 -4.80
N MET A 265 -9.71 -13.19 -5.44
CA MET A 265 -8.59 -14.12 -5.35
C MET A 265 -8.02 -14.17 -3.92
N VAL A 266 -7.80 -13.02 -3.28
CA VAL A 266 -7.32 -12.94 -1.89
C VAL A 266 -8.26 -13.69 -0.94
N ARG A 267 -9.58 -13.54 -1.11
CA ARG A 267 -10.58 -14.25 -0.29
C ARG A 267 -10.56 -15.77 -0.44
N GLN A 268 -10.09 -16.27 -1.57
CA GLN A 268 -9.98 -17.72 -1.84
C GLN A 268 -8.70 -18.33 -1.28
N ALA A 269 -7.71 -17.51 -0.92
CA ALA A 269 -6.47 -17.99 -0.33
C ALA A 269 -6.71 -18.59 1.07
N ASP A 270 -6.05 -19.67 1.39
CA ASP A 270 -6.03 -20.27 2.73
C ASP A 270 -5.01 -19.57 3.61
N VAL A 271 -3.89 -19.16 3.03
CA VAL A 271 -2.80 -18.42 3.69
C VAL A 271 -2.30 -17.33 2.75
N VAL A 272 -2.15 -16.13 3.27
CA VAL A 272 -1.38 -15.07 2.61
C VAL A 272 0.05 -15.12 3.11
N LEU A 273 1.02 -15.17 2.19
CA LEU A 273 2.44 -15.15 2.51
C LEU A 273 3.09 -13.85 2.04
N LEU A 274 3.72 -13.12 2.96
CA LEU A 274 4.46 -11.88 2.69
C LEU A 274 5.93 -12.06 3.10
N PRO A 275 6.75 -12.69 2.24
CA PRO A 275 8.11 -13.12 2.58
C PRO A 275 9.16 -12.02 2.37
N TYR A 276 8.77 -10.76 2.52
CA TYR A 276 9.57 -9.59 2.14
C TYR A 276 10.96 -9.56 2.79
N ASP A 277 11.97 -9.11 2.02
CA ASP A 277 13.35 -8.92 2.52
C ASP A 277 13.52 -7.62 3.31
N SER A 278 12.64 -6.64 3.08
CA SER A 278 12.73 -5.35 3.76
C SER A 278 12.59 -5.49 5.27
N THR A 279 13.59 -5.06 6.00
CA THR A 279 13.59 -4.99 7.47
C THR A 279 13.06 -3.65 8.00
N GLN A 280 12.81 -2.68 7.12
CA GLN A 280 12.45 -1.30 7.49
C GLN A 280 11.07 -0.87 6.99
N GLN A 281 10.30 -1.78 6.40
CA GLN A 281 9.00 -1.41 5.82
C GLN A 281 7.97 -1.09 6.92
N VAL A 282 7.68 0.19 7.08
CA VAL A 282 6.74 0.71 8.10
C VAL A 282 5.29 0.69 7.61
N THR A 283 5.03 0.42 6.33
CA THR A 283 3.68 0.35 5.75
C THR A 283 3.60 -0.72 4.67
N SER A 284 2.51 -1.50 4.63
CA SER A 284 2.22 -2.46 3.58
C SER A 284 0.71 -2.48 3.30
N GLY A 285 0.30 -1.96 2.14
CA GLY A 285 -1.10 -2.01 1.68
C GLY A 285 -1.57 -3.45 1.48
N VAL A 286 -0.70 -4.33 0.95
CA VAL A 286 -0.97 -5.77 0.76
C VAL A 286 -1.29 -6.46 2.09
N LEU A 287 -0.58 -6.13 3.17
CA LEU A 287 -0.85 -6.65 4.50
C LEU A 287 -2.23 -6.18 5.01
N ILE A 288 -2.53 -4.90 4.85
CA ILE A 288 -3.85 -4.33 5.21
C ILE A 288 -4.97 -5.01 4.43
N GLU A 289 -4.81 -5.20 3.12
CA GLU A 289 -5.79 -5.89 2.28
C GLU A 289 -6.01 -7.34 2.71
N ALA A 290 -4.94 -8.07 3.10
CA ALA A 290 -5.03 -9.44 3.61
C ALA A 290 -5.83 -9.51 4.92
N VAL A 291 -5.53 -8.62 5.87
CA VAL A 291 -6.21 -8.55 7.17
C VAL A 291 -7.67 -8.13 6.98
N ALA A 292 -7.94 -7.12 6.14
CA ALA A 292 -9.30 -6.69 5.82
C ALA A 292 -10.11 -7.79 5.10
N ALA A 293 -9.45 -8.62 4.29
CA ALA A 293 -10.05 -9.80 3.67
C ALA A 293 -10.21 -10.99 4.65
N GLN A 294 -9.82 -10.82 5.91
CA GLN A 294 -9.90 -11.83 6.96
C GLN A 294 -9.15 -13.11 6.59
N ARG A 295 -7.96 -12.96 6.00
CA ARG A 295 -7.11 -14.11 5.66
C ARG A 295 -6.01 -14.30 6.70
N PRO A 296 -5.71 -15.55 7.08
CA PRO A 296 -4.51 -15.86 7.86
C PRO A 296 -3.27 -15.36 7.12
N VAL A 297 -2.38 -14.67 7.82
CA VAL A 297 -1.16 -14.11 7.25
C VAL A 297 0.05 -14.76 7.87
N VAL A 298 1.02 -15.16 7.04
CA VAL A 298 2.41 -15.44 7.43
C VAL A 298 3.27 -14.37 6.80
N ALA A 299 4.04 -13.64 7.59
CA ALA A 299 4.88 -12.55 7.08
C ALA A 299 6.26 -12.57 7.75
N THR A 300 7.27 -12.10 7.02
CA THR A 300 8.56 -11.77 7.64
C THR A 300 8.41 -10.60 8.61
N GLY A 301 9.38 -10.48 9.53
CA GLY A 301 9.29 -9.57 10.66
C GLY A 301 9.57 -8.09 10.34
N PHE A 302 9.04 -7.54 9.23
CA PHE A 302 9.11 -6.10 9.01
C PHE A 302 8.22 -5.33 10.01
N PRO A 303 8.55 -4.06 10.32
CA PRO A 303 7.90 -3.30 11.41
C PRO A 303 6.37 -3.34 11.39
N HIS A 304 5.74 -3.05 10.25
CA HIS A 304 4.28 -3.06 10.14
C HIS A 304 3.67 -4.45 10.34
N ALA A 305 4.37 -5.53 9.92
CA ALA A 305 3.89 -6.89 10.16
C ALA A 305 3.89 -7.23 11.65
N ARG A 306 4.95 -6.86 12.37
CA ARG A 306 5.02 -7.04 13.84
C ARG A 306 3.91 -6.29 14.56
N GLU A 307 3.63 -5.05 14.15
CA GLU A 307 2.57 -4.21 14.71
C GLU A 307 1.19 -4.84 14.48
N LEU A 308 0.85 -5.14 13.22
CA LEU A 308 -0.52 -5.53 12.85
C LEU A 308 -0.83 -7.00 13.21
N LEU A 309 0.16 -7.89 13.07
CA LEU A 309 -0.02 -9.32 13.30
C LEU A 309 0.26 -9.75 14.74
N GLY A 310 0.98 -8.96 15.54
CA GLY A 310 1.38 -9.28 16.91
C GLY A 310 0.23 -9.61 17.86
N GLY A 311 -0.99 -9.16 17.53
CA GLY A 311 -2.22 -9.47 18.27
C GLY A 311 -2.92 -10.76 17.84
N GLY A 312 -2.27 -11.66 17.08
CA GLY A 312 -2.82 -12.95 16.65
C GLY A 312 -3.55 -12.94 15.30
N ALA A 313 -3.43 -11.87 14.50
CA ALA A 313 -3.97 -11.82 13.15
C ALA A 313 -3.13 -12.61 12.13
N GLY A 314 -1.93 -13.06 12.51
CA GLY A 314 -1.01 -13.82 11.66
C GLY A 314 0.20 -14.34 12.43
N LEU A 315 1.12 -14.97 11.73
CA LEU A 315 2.41 -15.42 12.25
C LEU A 315 3.54 -14.60 11.64
N VAL A 316 4.47 -14.17 12.48
CA VAL A 316 5.67 -13.45 12.05
C VAL A 316 6.85 -14.39 12.12
N VAL A 317 7.61 -14.45 11.02
CA VAL A 317 8.78 -15.34 10.86
C VAL A 317 10.06 -14.52 10.61
N PRO A 318 11.26 -15.08 10.83
CA PRO A 318 12.51 -14.46 10.43
C PRO A 318 12.56 -14.19 8.92
N HIS A 319 13.33 -13.15 8.54
CA HIS A 319 13.64 -12.91 7.13
C HIS A 319 14.54 -14.01 6.58
N GLN A 320 14.37 -14.35 5.30
CA GLN A 320 15.23 -15.26 4.58
C GLN A 320 15.35 -16.65 5.23
N ASP A 321 14.31 -17.10 5.94
CA ASP A 321 14.25 -18.40 6.61
C ASP A 321 13.12 -19.27 6.01
N PRO A 322 13.42 -20.06 4.95
CA PRO A 322 12.44 -20.95 4.33
C PRO A 322 11.85 -21.98 5.28
N GLN A 323 12.66 -22.49 6.23
CA GLN A 323 12.21 -23.49 7.18
C GLN A 323 11.18 -22.92 8.18
N ALA A 324 11.45 -21.73 8.72
CA ALA A 324 10.49 -21.03 9.57
C ALA A 324 9.21 -20.65 8.82
N MET A 325 9.31 -20.22 7.55
CA MET A 325 8.16 -19.95 6.69
C MET A 325 7.33 -21.22 6.48
N ALA A 326 7.95 -22.32 6.12
CA ALA A 326 7.27 -23.61 5.92
C ALA A 326 6.59 -24.09 7.21
N HIS A 327 7.27 -24.00 8.35
CA HIS A 327 6.69 -24.36 9.64
C HIS A 327 5.45 -23.52 9.96
N ALA A 328 5.51 -22.20 9.79
CA ALA A 328 4.38 -21.32 10.03
C ALA A 328 3.21 -21.61 9.08
N ILE A 329 3.47 -21.80 7.78
CA ILE A 329 2.45 -22.16 6.79
C ILE A 329 1.79 -23.48 7.17
N ARG A 330 2.59 -24.51 7.50
CA ARG A 330 2.09 -25.83 7.95
C ARG A 330 1.16 -25.68 9.15
N ARG A 331 1.57 -24.94 10.17
CA ARG A 331 0.74 -24.69 11.35
C ARG A 331 -0.63 -24.09 10.97
N VAL A 332 -0.64 -23.05 10.15
CA VAL A 332 -1.90 -22.42 9.70
C VAL A 332 -2.80 -23.40 8.94
N LEU A 333 -2.21 -24.31 8.13
CA LEU A 333 -2.98 -25.25 7.31
C LEU A 333 -3.45 -26.48 8.08
N THR A 334 -2.75 -26.89 9.15
CA THR A 334 -2.97 -28.20 9.81
C THR A 334 -3.30 -28.14 11.30
N GLU A 335 -2.94 -27.04 12.00
CA GLU A 335 -3.23 -26.90 13.44
C GLU A 335 -4.70 -26.54 13.64
N PRO A 336 -5.46 -27.40 14.36
CA PRO A 336 -6.89 -27.18 14.55
C PRO A 336 -7.19 -25.83 15.22
N GLY A 337 -8.09 -25.04 14.62
CA GLY A 337 -8.57 -23.76 15.19
C GLY A 337 -7.62 -22.58 14.96
N LEU A 338 -6.37 -22.75 14.55
CA LEU A 338 -5.42 -21.66 14.41
C LEU A 338 -5.86 -20.68 13.30
N ALA A 339 -6.18 -21.20 12.12
CA ALA A 339 -6.64 -20.35 11.01
C ALA A 339 -7.93 -19.59 11.35
N GLU A 340 -8.86 -20.22 12.04
CA GLU A 340 -10.11 -19.61 12.48
C GLU A 340 -9.86 -18.51 13.52
N ALA A 341 -9.00 -18.73 14.50
CA ALA A 341 -8.62 -17.71 15.47
C ALA A 341 -7.98 -16.47 14.81
N MET A 342 -7.12 -16.70 13.81
CA MET A 342 -6.53 -15.62 13.01
C MET A 342 -7.61 -14.83 12.25
N LYS A 343 -8.55 -15.53 11.59
CA LYS A 343 -9.68 -14.90 10.85
C LYS A 343 -10.54 -14.05 11.78
N GLU A 344 -10.85 -14.56 12.98
CA GLU A 344 -11.61 -13.82 13.99
C GLU A 344 -10.87 -12.56 14.44
N ARG A 345 -9.54 -12.65 14.63
CA ARG A 345 -8.73 -11.48 14.96
C ARG A 345 -8.70 -10.47 13.82
N CYS A 346 -8.53 -10.91 12.58
CA CYS A 346 -8.62 -10.07 11.40
C CYS A 346 -10.01 -9.40 11.29
N ALA A 347 -11.08 -10.13 11.56
CA ALA A 347 -12.44 -9.59 11.52
C ALA A 347 -12.67 -8.45 12.52
N LYS A 348 -11.98 -8.47 13.67
CA LYS A 348 -12.02 -7.38 14.67
C LYS A 348 -11.25 -6.14 14.20
N LEU A 349 -10.21 -6.30 13.39
CA LEU A 349 -9.39 -5.21 12.85
C LEU A 349 -10.00 -4.61 11.58
N ALA A 350 -10.62 -5.43 10.74
CA ALA A 350 -11.09 -5.07 9.41
C ALA A 350 -11.98 -3.81 9.33
N PRO A 351 -12.91 -3.52 10.26
CA PRO A 351 -13.76 -2.33 10.16
C PRO A 351 -12.99 -1.01 10.12
N ALA A 352 -11.90 -0.89 10.89
CA ALA A 352 -11.07 0.30 10.93
C ALA A 352 -10.18 0.44 9.68
N LEU A 353 -9.96 -0.65 8.96
CA LEU A 353 -9.09 -0.70 7.77
C LEU A 353 -9.86 -0.51 6.46
N THR A 354 -11.15 -0.22 6.48
CA THR A 354 -11.92 0.01 5.26
C THR A 354 -11.73 1.42 4.70
N TRP A 355 -11.75 1.58 3.37
CA TRP A 355 -11.66 2.91 2.76
C TRP A 355 -12.71 3.91 3.27
N PRO A 356 -13.99 3.56 3.51
CA PRO A 356 -14.94 4.48 4.12
C PRO A 356 -14.54 4.96 5.52
N SER A 357 -14.01 4.05 6.38
CA SER A 357 -13.51 4.42 7.71
C SER A 357 -12.32 5.37 7.59
N VAL A 358 -11.33 4.99 6.82
CA VAL A 358 -10.13 5.81 6.54
C VAL A 358 -10.50 7.19 5.98
N ALA A 359 -11.41 7.26 5.01
CA ALA A 359 -11.87 8.53 4.46
C ALA A 359 -12.60 9.39 5.50
N ASN A 360 -13.30 8.81 6.48
CA ASN A 360 -13.90 9.55 7.58
C ASN A 360 -12.84 10.19 8.48
N ASP A 361 -11.72 9.50 8.74
CA ASP A 361 -10.62 10.05 9.54
C ASP A 361 -9.95 11.23 8.79
N TYR A 362 -9.74 11.11 7.47
CA TYR A 362 -9.25 12.25 6.66
C TYR A 362 -10.25 13.42 6.65
N ARG A 363 -11.57 13.17 6.59
CA ARG A 363 -12.59 14.23 6.69
C ARG A 363 -12.54 14.93 8.04
N ALA A 364 -12.38 14.19 9.12
CA ALA A 364 -12.27 14.75 10.47
C ALA A 364 -11.02 15.63 10.58
N LEU A 365 -9.87 15.14 10.10
CA LEU A 365 -8.63 15.88 10.10
C LEU A 365 -8.73 17.17 9.26
N ALA A 366 -9.25 17.10 8.03
CA ALA A 366 -9.41 18.28 7.17
C ALA A 366 -10.34 19.33 7.80
N LYS A 367 -11.44 18.90 8.45
CA LYS A 367 -12.34 19.81 9.16
C LYS A 367 -11.66 20.50 10.34
N SER A 368 -10.82 19.80 11.10
CA SER A 368 -10.08 20.40 12.22
C SER A 368 -9.11 21.47 11.75
N LEU A 369 -8.41 21.26 10.63
CA LEU A 369 -7.51 22.25 10.03
C LEU A 369 -8.25 23.51 9.60
N LEU A 370 -9.40 23.34 8.94
CA LEU A 370 -10.21 24.46 8.46
C LEU A 370 -10.94 25.23 9.59
N ALA A 371 -11.13 24.61 10.75
CA ALA A 371 -11.74 25.24 11.92
C ALA A 371 -10.70 25.96 12.82
N ALA A 372 -9.40 25.65 12.66
CA ALA A 372 -8.34 26.32 13.41
C ALA A 372 -8.27 27.81 12.98
N PRO A 373 -8.19 28.76 13.91
CA PRO A 373 -7.97 30.16 13.55
C PRO A 373 -6.61 30.29 12.83
N VAL A 374 -6.61 31.05 11.72
CA VAL A 374 -5.36 31.37 11.01
C VAL A 374 -4.45 32.11 11.99
N THR A 375 -3.45 31.44 12.50
CA THR A 375 -2.40 32.07 13.32
C THR A 375 -1.51 32.81 12.33
N VAL A 376 -1.81 34.10 12.10
CA VAL A 376 -0.87 34.99 11.39
C VAL A 376 0.36 35.05 12.27
N ALA A 377 1.46 34.43 11.84
CA ALA A 377 2.75 34.61 12.51
C ALA A 377 3.12 36.10 12.46
N PRO A 378 3.66 36.65 13.56
CA PRO A 378 4.05 38.05 13.65
C PRO A 378 5.19 38.42 12.71
#